data_5c52f5d05e79c8ad8671769e24313172
#
_entry.id   5c52f5d05e79c8ad8671769e24313172
#
_cell.length_a   1.000
_cell.length_b   1.000
_cell.length_c   1.000
_cell.angle_alpha   90.00
_cell.angle_beta   90.00
_cell.angle_gamma   90.00
#
_symmetry.space_group_name_H-M   'P 1'
#
loop_
_entity.id
_entity.type
_entity.pdbx_description
1 polymer ?
#
loop_
_entity_poly.entity_id
_entity_poly.type
_entity_poly.pdbx_seq_one_letter_code
_entity_poly.pdbx_strand_id
1 'polypeptide(L)'
;MIQRLVGSEMCIRDRNTTSGTSNKDWWPDQLNLSILHQHDRKSNPMGEDFDYKSEFEKLDYFALKQDLLDLMTDSQDWWPADYGHYGPFFIRLTWHAAGTYRSTDGRGGGGTGAQRFAPLNSWPDNGNLDKARRLLWPIKEKYGNKISWADLLILSGNVAIESMGGKTYGFSGGRPDIWAPEEDILWGVEEQWLENTRYQGERELNNPLAAVQMGLILSLIHI
;
A
#
# COMPACT_ATOMS: atom_id res chain seq x y z
N MET A 1 9.27 -38.97 -27.18
CA MET A 1 8.28 -39.58 -26.27
C MET A 1 8.07 -38.71 -24.98
N ILE A 2 9.08 -38.01 -24.51
CA ILE A 2 9.01 -37.19 -23.28
C ILE A 2 8.16 -35.91 -23.45
N GLN A 3 8.22 -35.25 -24.62
CA GLN A 3 7.43 -34.04 -24.88
C GLN A 3 5.91 -34.25 -24.94
N ARG A 4 5.47 -35.46 -25.20
CA ARG A 4 4.04 -35.82 -25.32
C ARG A 4 3.40 -36.10 -23.96
N LEU A 5 4.19 -36.51 -22.97
CA LEU A 5 3.72 -36.80 -21.61
C LEU A 5 3.50 -35.55 -20.78
N VAL A 6 4.41 -34.56 -20.86
CA VAL A 6 4.33 -33.34 -20.04
C VAL A 6 3.19 -32.41 -20.49
N GLY A 7 2.96 -32.28 -21.80
CA GLY A 7 1.92 -31.36 -22.30
C GLY A 7 0.49 -31.92 -22.16
N SER A 8 0.31 -33.24 -22.34
CA SER A 8 -1.04 -33.84 -22.31
C SER A 8 -1.54 -34.11 -20.90
N GLU A 9 -0.67 -34.46 -19.97
CA GLU A 9 -1.10 -34.72 -18.59
C GLU A 9 -1.43 -33.43 -17.82
N MET A 10 -0.70 -32.34 -18.06
CA MET A 10 -1.05 -31.04 -17.48
C MET A 10 -2.42 -30.53 -17.97
N CYS A 11 -2.70 -30.68 -19.28
CA CYS A 11 -4.00 -30.24 -19.81
C CYS A 11 -5.16 -31.15 -19.43
N ILE A 12 -4.92 -32.40 -19.08
CA ILE A 12 -5.97 -33.35 -18.66
C ILE A 12 -6.31 -33.14 -17.18
N ARG A 13 -5.33 -32.77 -16.36
CA ARG A 13 -5.55 -32.53 -14.92
C ARG A 13 -6.26 -31.21 -14.62
N ASP A 14 -6.09 -30.20 -15.45
CA ASP A 14 -6.80 -28.91 -15.30
C ASP A 14 -8.23 -28.93 -15.87
N ARG A 15 -8.63 -29.98 -16.57
CA ARG A 15 -10.02 -30.17 -16.98
C ARG A 15 -10.78 -30.81 -15.83
N ASN A 16 -11.68 -30.07 -15.22
CA ASN A 16 -12.70 -30.57 -14.30
C ASN A 16 -13.57 -31.63 -14.99
N THR A 17 -13.03 -32.83 -15.14
CA THR A 17 -13.85 -34.00 -15.42
C THR A 17 -14.40 -34.50 -14.10
N THR A 18 -15.63 -34.96 -14.07
CA THR A 18 -16.34 -35.44 -12.88
C THR A 18 -15.61 -36.51 -12.06
N SER A 19 -14.46 -36.99 -12.53
CA SER A 19 -13.58 -37.96 -11.87
C SER A 19 -12.13 -37.52 -11.74
N GLY A 20 -11.78 -36.28 -12.13
CA GLY A 20 -10.41 -35.74 -12.06
C GLY A 20 -10.16 -35.00 -10.76
N THR A 21 -8.92 -35.05 -10.27
CA THR A 21 -8.44 -34.21 -9.20
C THR A 21 -8.27 -32.76 -9.67
N SER A 22 -8.70 -31.80 -8.86
CA SER A 22 -8.44 -30.39 -9.09
C SER A 22 -7.09 -29.98 -8.53
N ASN A 23 -6.59 -28.79 -8.91
CA ASN A 23 -5.35 -28.24 -8.34
C ASN A 23 -5.42 -28.14 -6.79
N LYS A 24 -6.60 -27.96 -6.23
CA LYS A 24 -6.82 -27.92 -4.77
C LYS A 24 -6.56 -29.25 -4.06
N ASP A 25 -6.69 -30.36 -4.80
CA ASP A 25 -6.51 -31.70 -4.23
C ASP A 25 -5.04 -32.04 -4.00
N TRP A 26 -4.14 -31.20 -4.54
CA TRP A 26 -2.70 -31.33 -4.41
C TRP A 26 -2.10 -30.39 -3.36
N TRP A 27 -2.92 -29.74 -2.58
CA TRP A 27 -2.45 -28.92 -1.48
C TRP A 27 -1.62 -29.76 -0.47
N PRO A 28 -0.47 -29.26 0.05
CA PRO A 28 0.11 -27.92 -0.14
C PRO A 28 1.06 -27.77 -1.35
N ASP A 29 1.34 -28.86 -2.08
CA ASP A 29 2.35 -28.90 -3.16
C ASP A 29 1.87 -28.32 -4.50
N GLN A 30 0.63 -27.86 -4.54
CA GLN A 30 0.06 -27.23 -5.74
C GLN A 30 0.64 -25.84 -5.97
N LEU A 31 0.89 -25.51 -7.23
CA LEU A 31 1.24 -24.16 -7.62
C LEU A 31 0.03 -23.23 -7.49
N ASN A 32 0.17 -22.15 -6.71
CA ASN A 32 -0.85 -21.12 -6.64
C ASN A 32 -0.81 -20.25 -7.91
N LEU A 33 -1.74 -20.49 -8.81
CA LEU A 33 -1.86 -19.73 -10.06
C LEU A 33 -2.73 -18.48 -9.93
N SER A 34 -3.37 -18.25 -8.79
CA SER A 34 -4.22 -17.06 -8.57
C SER A 34 -3.45 -15.76 -8.64
N ILE A 35 -2.15 -15.79 -8.32
CA ILE A 35 -1.27 -14.63 -8.43
C ILE A 35 -1.13 -14.10 -9.87
N LEU A 36 -1.35 -14.95 -10.89
CA LEU A 36 -1.31 -14.53 -12.28
C LEU A 36 -2.45 -13.58 -12.67
N HIS A 37 -3.51 -13.57 -11.86
CA HIS A 37 -4.68 -12.71 -12.04
C HIS A 37 -4.72 -11.55 -11.04
N GLN A 38 -3.70 -11.45 -10.19
CA GLN A 38 -3.61 -10.39 -9.20
C GLN A 38 -3.58 -9.03 -9.90
N HIS A 39 -4.53 -8.16 -9.56
CA HIS A 39 -4.68 -6.83 -10.14
C HIS A 39 -4.91 -6.78 -11.67
N ASP A 40 -5.38 -7.88 -12.27
CA ASP A 40 -5.82 -7.88 -13.67
C ASP A 40 -7.03 -6.95 -13.86
N ARG A 41 -7.07 -6.23 -14.97
CA ARG A 41 -8.20 -5.33 -15.32
C ARG A 41 -9.56 -6.02 -15.24
N LYS A 42 -9.63 -7.29 -15.64
CA LYS A 42 -10.87 -8.08 -15.59
C LYS A 42 -11.36 -8.38 -14.18
N SER A 43 -10.44 -8.42 -13.20
CA SER A 43 -10.77 -8.61 -11.80
C SER A 43 -10.95 -7.29 -11.03
N ASN A 44 -10.88 -6.15 -11.71
CA ASN A 44 -11.06 -4.84 -11.12
C ASN A 44 -12.50 -4.68 -10.58
N PRO A 45 -12.70 -4.45 -9.28
CA PRO A 45 -14.03 -4.29 -8.70
C PRO A 45 -14.78 -3.06 -9.21
N MET A 46 -14.09 -2.11 -9.83
CA MET A 46 -14.68 -0.92 -10.46
C MET A 46 -15.12 -1.17 -11.90
N GLY A 47 -14.86 -2.36 -12.45
CA GLY A 47 -15.11 -2.71 -13.83
C GLY A 47 -13.86 -2.62 -14.72
N GLU A 48 -13.86 -3.39 -15.80
CA GLU A 48 -12.73 -3.51 -16.73
C GLU A 48 -12.39 -2.17 -17.42
N ASP A 49 -13.41 -1.34 -17.66
CA ASP A 49 -13.28 -0.06 -18.35
C ASP A 49 -12.90 1.11 -17.42
N PHE A 50 -12.78 0.86 -16.12
CA PHE A 50 -12.42 1.92 -15.18
C PHE A 50 -11.00 2.44 -15.42
N ASP A 51 -10.88 3.73 -15.70
CA ASP A 51 -9.60 4.43 -15.84
C ASP A 51 -9.46 5.53 -14.77
N TYR A 52 -8.61 5.26 -13.78
CA TYR A 52 -8.40 6.18 -12.67
C TYR A 52 -7.84 7.54 -13.13
N LYS A 53 -6.98 7.57 -14.13
CA LYS A 53 -6.43 8.83 -14.64
C LYS A 53 -7.54 9.76 -15.12
N SER A 54 -8.47 9.23 -15.89
CA SER A 54 -9.64 9.98 -16.38
C SER A 54 -10.56 10.43 -15.24
N GLU A 55 -10.66 9.65 -14.16
CA GLU A 55 -11.42 10.07 -12.97
C GLU A 55 -10.68 11.16 -12.19
N PHE A 56 -9.37 11.07 -12.06
CA PHE A 56 -8.56 12.07 -11.38
C PHE A 56 -8.60 13.43 -12.09
N GLU A 57 -8.67 13.46 -13.41
CA GLU A 57 -8.79 14.70 -14.20
C GLU A 57 -10.08 15.49 -13.90
N LYS A 58 -11.10 14.82 -13.33
CA LYS A 58 -12.38 15.46 -12.90
C LYS A 58 -12.31 16.01 -11.47
N LEU A 59 -11.18 15.86 -10.80
CA LEU A 59 -11.00 16.28 -9.42
C LEU A 59 -10.79 17.78 -9.31
N ASP A 60 -11.54 18.43 -8.41
CA ASP A 60 -11.16 19.76 -7.94
C ASP A 60 -10.02 19.64 -6.90
N TYR A 61 -8.80 19.75 -7.42
CA TYR A 61 -7.58 19.60 -6.61
C TYR A 61 -7.49 20.64 -5.49
N PHE A 62 -7.89 21.88 -5.75
CA PHE A 62 -7.80 22.95 -4.76
C PHE A 62 -8.83 22.80 -3.66
N ALA A 63 -10.03 22.35 -3.98
CA ALA A 63 -11.03 22.01 -2.98
C ALA A 63 -10.60 20.84 -2.11
N LEU A 64 -10.05 19.78 -2.71
CA LEU A 64 -9.49 18.65 -1.95
C LEU A 64 -8.37 19.09 -1.01
N LYS A 65 -7.47 19.94 -1.51
CA LYS A 65 -6.35 20.46 -0.72
C LYS A 65 -6.85 21.30 0.45
N GLN A 66 -7.90 22.09 0.26
CA GLN A 66 -8.52 22.86 1.34
C GLN A 66 -9.15 21.96 2.40
N ASP A 67 -9.91 20.94 1.98
CA ASP A 67 -10.49 19.96 2.93
C ASP A 67 -9.40 19.26 3.76
N LEU A 68 -8.26 18.96 3.14
CA LEU A 68 -7.12 18.39 3.87
C LEU A 68 -6.47 19.38 4.84
N LEU A 69 -6.38 20.68 4.46
CA LEU A 69 -5.88 21.72 5.36
C LEU A 69 -6.80 21.90 6.58
N ASP A 70 -8.10 21.90 6.35
CA ASP A 70 -9.09 22.03 7.42
C ASP A 70 -9.02 20.83 8.37
N LEU A 71 -8.84 19.63 7.84
CA LEU A 71 -8.66 18.41 8.63
C LEU A 71 -7.43 18.49 9.58
N MET A 72 -6.36 19.20 9.19
CA MET A 72 -5.13 19.23 10.01
C MET A 72 -5.38 19.74 11.43
N THR A 73 -6.37 20.60 11.63
CA THR A 73 -6.70 21.22 12.93
C THR A 73 -8.08 20.84 13.48
N ASP A 74 -8.83 20.01 12.75
CA ASP A 74 -10.14 19.50 13.18
C ASP A 74 -9.97 18.27 14.08
N SER A 75 -9.64 18.51 15.34
CA SER A 75 -9.37 17.46 16.32
C SER A 75 -10.62 16.67 16.67
N GLN A 76 -10.56 15.36 16.49
CA GLN A 76 -11.67 14.44 16.74
C GLN A 76 -11.59 13.83 18.15
N ASP A 77 -12.71 13.78 18.87
CA ASP A 77 -12.77 13.22 20.24
C ASP A 77 -12.29 11.77 20.33
N TRP A 78 -12.56 10.97 19.28
CA TRP A 78 -12.18 9.56 19.25
C TRP A 78 -10.68 9.34 18.95
N TRP A 79 -9.98 10.34 18.44
CA TRP A 79 -8.54 10.37 18.19
C TRP A 79 -8.05 11.81 18.23
N PRO A 80 -7.85 12.39 19.43
CA PRO A 80 -7.45 13.79 19.58
C PRO A 80 -6.11 14.08 18.89
N ALA A 81 -6.02 15.25 18.28
CA ALA A 81 -4.78 15.71 17.65
C ALA A 81 -3.76 16.14 18.71
N ASP A 82 -2.53 15.63 18.58
CA ASP A 82 -1.43 16.05 19.44
C ASP A 82 -1.17 17.54 19.27
N TYR A 83 -1.22 18.29 20.37
CA TYR A 83 -1.10 19.75 20.36
C TYR A 83 -2.09 20.44 19.40
N GLY A 84 -3.21 19.79 19.07
CA GLY A 84 -4.26 20.33 18.21
C GLY A 84 -3.97 20.28 16.72
N HIS A 85 -2.98 19.51 16.29
CA HIS A 85 -2.62 19.43 14.87
C HIS A 85 -2.23 18.01 14.43
N TYR A 86 -2.89 17.48 13.38
CA TYR A 86 -2.61 16.15 12.84
C TYR A 86 -1.42 16.07 11.88
N GLY A 87 -0.77 17.17 11.54
CA GLY A 87 0.31 17.23 10.56
C GLY A 87 1.40 16.18 10.76
N PRO A 88 2.03 16.06 11.93
CA PRO A 88 3.05 15.04 12.19
C PRO A 88 2.53 13.62 11.96
N PHE A 89 1.27 13.36 12.30
CA PHE A 89 0.64 12.06 12.11
C PHE A 89 0.43 11.73 10.63
N PHE A 90 0.03 12.70 9.80
CA PHE A 90 -0.10 12.52 8.35
C PHE A 90 1.26 12.45 7.65
N ILE A 91 2.28 13.17 8.11
CA ILE A 91 3.66 13.01 7.61
C ILE A 91 4.13 11.57 7.86
N ARG A 92 3.92 11.05 9.07
CA ARG A 92 4.23 9.67 9.40
C ARG A 92 3.47 8.69 8.49
N LEU A 93 2.16 8.89 8.27
CA LEU A 93 1.35 8.07 7.38
C LEU A 93 1.95 8.01 5.97
N THR A 94 2.25 9.16 5.40
CA THR A 94 2.82 9.29 4.05
C THR A 94 4.19 8.66 3.95
N TRP A 95 5.06 8.93 4.93
CA TRP A 95 6.39 8.34 4.99
C TRP A 95 6.33 6.81 5.05
N HIS A 96 5.47 6.26 5.89
CA HIS A 96 5.30 4.83 6.03
C HIS A 96 4.64 4.18 4.80
N ALA A 97 3.86 4.91 4.03
CA ALA A 97 3.40 4.45 2.72
C ALA A 97 4.55 4.42 1.71
N ALA A 98 5.33 5.48 1.62
CA ALA A 98 6.47 5.58 0.70
C ALA A 98 7.63 4.65 1.10
N GLY A 99 7.88 4.50 2.39
CA GLY A 99 9.00 3.74 2.95
C GLY A 99 8.92 2.23 2.76
N THR A 100 7.83 1.70 2.21
CA THR A 100 7.71 0.29 1.83
C THR A 100 8.38 -0.03 0.49
N TYR A 101 8.97 0.95 -0.18
CA TYR A 101 9.63 0.75 -1.46
C TYR A 101 10.78 -0.27 -1.38
N ARG A 102 10.82 -1.19 -2.33
CA ARG A 102 11.83 -2.24 -2.45
C ARG A 102 12.74 -1.92 -3.62
N SER A 103 14.03 -1.73 -3.36
CA SER A 103 15.01 -1.45 -4.41
C SER A 103 15.35 -2.66 -5.26
N THR A 104 15.09 -3.88 -4.77
CA THR A 104 15.42 -5.12 -5.46
C THR A 104 14.53 -5.41 -6.65
N ASP A 105 13.26 -5.04 -6.57
CA ASP A 105 12.25 -5.32 -7.60
C ASP A 105 11.36 -4.12 -7.95
N GLY A 106 11.55 -2.98 -7.29
CA GLY A 106 10.76 -1.77 -7.52
C GLY A 106 9.33 -1.83 -6.99
N ARG A 107 8.96 -2.87 -6.24
CA ARG A 107 7.63 -3.06 -5.65
C ARG A 107 7.49 -2.24 -4.36
N GLY A 108 6.27 -2.11 -3.88
CA GLY A 108 5.98 -1.30 -2.69
C GLY A 108 5.96 0.20 -2.97
N GLY A 109 6.22 0.99 -1.94
CA GLY A 109 6.19 2.45 -2.02
C GLY A 109 4.78 3.05 -2.01
N GLY A 110 4.69 4.34 -2.22
CA GLY A 110 3.43 5.10 -2.17
C GLY A 110 2.56 5.01 -3.44
N GLY A 111 2.95 4.17 -4.41
CA GLY A 111 2.35 4.17 -5.75
C GLY A 111 1.01 3.45 -5.87
N THR A 112 0.62 2.62 -4.91
CA THR A 112 -0.52 1.70 -5.04
C THR A 112 -1.49 1.74 -3.86
N GLY A 113 -1.18 2.49 -2.81
CA GLY A 113 -1.97 2.51 -1.59
C GLY A 113 -1.94 1.19 -0.79
N ALA A 114 -0.92 0.36 -1.00
CA ALA A 114 -0.78 -0.97 -0.42
C ALA A 114 -0.73 -0.97 1.12
N GLN A 115 -0.39 0.14 1.77
CA GLN A 115 -0.37 0.27 3.23
C GLN A 115 -1.72 -0.10 3.89
N ARG A 116 -2.82 -0.10 3.15
CA ARG A 116 -4.15 -0.50 3.64
C ARG A 116 -4.27 -2.00 3.90
N PHE A 117 -3.40 -2.80 3.29
CA PHE A 117 -3.49 -4.26 3.24
C PHE A 117 -2.40 -4.94 4.05
N ALA A 118 -2.67 -6.20 4.41
CA ALA A 118 -1.67 -7.08 4.99
C ALA A 118 -0.53 -7.35 3.99
N PRO A 119 0.71 -7.57 4.45
CA PRO A 119 1.13 -7.51 5.85
C PRO A 119 1.47 -6.08 6.32
N LEU A 120 1.50 -5.10 5.41
CA LEU A 120 1.99 -3.74 5.69
C LEU A 120 1.21 -3.04 6.80
N ASN A 121 -0.12 -3.20 6.82
CA ASN A 121 -0.98 -2.60 7.83
C ASN A 121 -0.80 -3.21 9.23
N SER A 122 -0.14 -4.36 9.32
CA SER A 122 0.11 -5.08 10.58
C SER A 122 1.53 -4.89 11.10
N TRP A 123 2.38 -4.21 10.37
CA TRP A 123 3.74 -3.94 10.84
C TRP A 123 3.72 -3.11 12.13
N PRO A 124 4.59 -3.42 13.12
CA PRO A 124 4.62 -2.69 14.39
C PRO A 124 4.77 -1.18 14.21
N ASP A 125 5.58 -0.74 13.24
CA ASP A 125 5.80 0.66 12.94
C ASP A 125 4.59 1.36 12.33
N ASN A 126 3.65 0.60 11.78
CA ASN A 126 2.39 1.10 11.24
C ASN A 126 1.27 1.15 12.29
N GLY A 127 1.62 0.93 13.56
CA GLY A 127 0.68 1.05 14.66
C GLY A 127 -0.05 2.40 14.64
N ASN A 128 -1.36 2.35 14.81
CA ASN A 128 -2.28 3.51 14.77
C ASN A 128 -2.45 4.21 13.41
N LEU A 129 -1.77 3.81 12.33
CA LEU A 129 -2.00 4.42 11.03
C LEU A 129 -3.37 4.07 10.41
N ASP A 130 -4.05 3.07 10.93
CA ASP A 130 -5.47 2.84 10.65
C ASP A 130 -6.34 4.04 11.10
N LYS A 131 -6.00 4.71 12.21
CA LYS A 131 -6.67 5.92 12.67
C LYS A 131 -6.43 7.09 11.72
N ALA A 132 -5.21 7.22 11.19
CA ALA A 132 -4.93 8.25 10.18
C ALA A 132 -5.77 8.03 8.91
N ARG A 133 -5.87 6.78 8.42
CA ARG A 133 -6.75 6.46 7.29
C ARG A 133 -8.22 6.70 7.60
N ARG A 134 -8.65 6.45 8.85
CA ARG A 134 -10.01 6.74 9.30
C ARG A 134 -10.29 8.23 9.34
N LEU A 135 -9.33 9.07 9.72
CA LEU A 135 -9.45 10.54 9.65
C LEU A 135 -9.60 11.03 8.20
N LEU A 136 -8.91 10.39 7.26
CA LEU A 136 -9.02 10.70 5.82
C LEU A 136 -10.31 10.18 5.18
N TRP A 137 -11.04 9.26 5.84
CA TRP A 137 -12.20 8.62 5.22
C TRP A 137 -13.30 9.58 4.77
N PRO A 138 -13.72 10.60 5.53
CA PRO A 138 -14.74 11.56 5.08
C PRO A 138 -14.33 12.27 3.78
N ILE A 139 -13.06 12.60 3.63
CA ILE A 139 -12.52 13.19 2.40
C ILE A 139 -12.55 12.18 1.25
N LYS A 140 -12.09 10.94 1.51
CA LYS A 140 -12.16 9.87 0.52
C LYS A 140 -13.59 9.61 0.06
N GLU A 141 -14.55 9.60 0.97
CA GLU A 141 -15.98 9.42 0.67
C GLU A 141 -16.52 10.58 -0.18
N LYS A 142 -16.20 11.83 0.19
CA LYS A 142 -16.62 13.03 -0.54
C LYS A 142 -16.17 13.04 -2.00
N TYR A 143 -14.92 12.67 -2.26
CA TYR A 143 -14.35 12.70 -3.61
C TYR A 143 -14.48 11.36 -4.37
N GLY A 144 -14.80 10.28 -3.67
CA GLY A 144 -15.06 8.97 -4.27
C GLY A 144 -13.92 8.46 -5.13
N ASN A 145 -14.24 8.11 -6.38
CA ASN A 145 -13.29 7.53 -7.32
C ASN A 145 -12.33 8.55 -7.95
N LYS A 146 -12.58 9.84 -7.76
CA LYS A 146 -11.72 10.91 -8.28
C LYS A 146 -10.38 11.01 -7.55
N ILE A 147 -10.27 10.42 -6.37
CA ILE A 147 -9.03 10.33 -5.62
C ILE A 147 -8.78 8.90 -5.16
N SER A 148 -7.65 8.31 -5.52
CA SER A 148 -7.21 7.02 -5.00
C SER A 148 -6.69 7.15 -3.57
N TRP A 149 -6.61 6.05 -2.85
CA TRP A 149 -5.89 6.01 -1.58
C TRP A 149 -4.40 6.27 -1.76
N ALA A 150 -3.80 5.76 -2.86
CA ALA A 150 -2.40 6.02 -3.17
C ALA A 150 -2.11 7.52 -3.23
N ASP A 151 -2.92 8.27 -4.00
CA ASP A 151 -2.77 9.71 -4.13
C ASP A 151 -3.14 10.46 -2.85
N LEU A 152 -4.21 10.06 -2.16
CA LEU A 152 -4.66 10.72 -0.93
C LEU A 152 -3.65 10.59 0.20
N LEU A 153 -3.03 9.40 0.37
CA LEU A 153 -1.99 9.17 1.37
C LEU A 153 -0.77 10.09 1.14
N ILE A 154 -0.34 10.24 -0.11
CA ILE A 154 0.80 11.10 -0.43
C ILE A 154 0.44 12.58 -0.32
N LEU A 155 -0.72 12.98 -0.83
CA LEU A 155 -1.16 14.37 -0.76
C LEU A 155 -1.34 14.85 0.68
N SER A 156 -1.86 13.98 1.56
CA SER A 156 -2.04 14.33 2.98
C SER A 156 -0.73 14.74 3.66
N GLY A 157 0.39 14.07 3.34
CA GLY A 157 1.71 14.45 3.85
C GLY A 157 2.22 15.77 3.28
N ASN A 158 2.01 16.03 1.98
CA ASN A 158 2.36 17.32 1.40
C ASN A 158 1.59 18.46 2.07
N VAL A 159 0.27 18.31 2.20
CA VAL A 159 -0.57 19.31 2.85
C VAL A 159 -0.20 19.49 4.32
N ALA A 160 0.16 18.41 5.01
CA ALA A 160 0.64 18.48 6.39
C ALA A 160 1.91 19.34 6.53
N ILE A 161 2.90 19.13 5.65
CA ILE A 161 4.12 19.95 5.62
C ILE A 161 3.79 21.41 5.33
N GLU A 162 2.93 21.66 4.35
CA GLU A 162 2.56 23.03 3.95
C GLU A 162 1.74 23.74 5.03
N SER A 163 0.85 23.03 5.75
CA SER A 163 0.07 23.60 6.86
C SER A 163 0.94 24.06 8.04
N MET A 164 2.13 23.47 8.17
CA MET A 164 3.12 23.87 9.17
C MET A 164 4.15 24.90 8.65
N GLY A 165 3.94 25.45 7.45
CA GLY A 165 4.79 26.47 6.85
C GLY A 165 5.96 25.93 6.02
N GLY A 166 6.06 24.61 5.84
CA GLY A 166 7.05 23.99 4.96
C GLY A 166 6.71 24.18 3.48
N LYS A 167 7.70 24.00 2.63
CA LYS A 167 7.52 24.03 1.16
C LYS A 167 7.69 22.62 0.61
N THR A 168 6.75 22.17 -0.21
CA THR A 168 6.84 20.93 -0.95
C THR A 168 7.24 21.19 -2.40
N TYR A 169 7.75 20.16 -3.07
CA TYR A 169 8.07 20.25 -4.51
C TYR A 169 6.85 20.21 -5.42
N GLY A 170 5.66 20.02 -4.83
CA GLY A 170 4.40 19.85 -5.54
C GLY A 170 3.87 18.43 -5.46
N PHE A 171 2.77 18.20 -6.18
CA PHE A 171 2.06 16.93 -6.20
C PHE A 171 1.68 16.58 -7.63
N SER A 172 1.89 15.33 -8.00
CA SER A 172 1.39 14.74 -9.23
C SER A 172 0.52 13.53 -8.87
N GLY A 173 -0.73 13.56 -9.25
CA GLY A 173 -1.68 12.45 -9.06
C GLY A 173 -1.67 11.48 -10.22
N GLY A 174 -2.55 10.48 -10.15
CA GLY A 174 -2.73 9.47 -11.19
C GLY A 174 -2.23 8.07 -10.79
N ARG A 175 -1.93 7.85 -9.50
CA ARG A 175 -1.55 6.53 -8.96
C ARG A 175 -2.80 5.70 -8.72
N PRO A 176 -3.03 4.62 -9.48
CA PRO A 176 -4.19 3.76 -9.24
C PRO A 176 -4.02 2.96 -7.95
N ASP A 177 -5.13 2.67 -7.30
CA ASP A 177 -5.14 1.77 -6.16
C ASP A 177 -5.06 0.32 -6.58
N ILE A 178 -4.36 -0.50 -5.79
CA ILE A 178 -4.62 -1.93 -5.76
C ILE A 178 -5.87 -2.20 -4.90
N TRP A 179 -6.60 -3.27 -5.19
CA TRP A 179 -7.85 -3.63 -4.49
C TRP A 179 -7.73 -4.88 -3.63
N ALA A 180 -6.56 -5.52 -3.61
CA ALA A 180 -6.27 -6.69 -2.79
C ALA A 180 -4.81 -6.67 -2.34
N PRO A 181 -4.43 -7.40 -1.28
CA PRO A 181 -3.05 -7.58 -0.90
C PRO A 181 -2.22 -8.17 -2.04
N GLU A 182 -0.96 -7.78 -2.12
CA GLU A 182 0.01 -8.36 -3.06
C GLU A 182 0.58 -9.65 -2.46
N GLU A 183 0.06 -10.79 -2.89
CA GLU A 183 0.38 -12.12 -2.34
C GLU A 183 1.73 -12.67 -2.80
N ASP A 184 2.26 -12.14 -3.90
CA ASP A 184 3.53 -12.56 -4.50
C ASP A 184 4.76 -11.82 -3.95
N ILE A 185 4.57 -10.86 -3.06
CA ILE A 185 5.67 -10.15 -2.42
C ILE A 185 6.07 -10.83 -1.11
N LEU A 186 7.33 -11.28 -1.05
CA LEU A 186 7.96 -11.63 0.22
C LEU A 186 8.58 -10.37 0.84
N TRP A 187 7.99 -9.90 1.93
CA TRP A 187 8.46 -8.73 2.67
C TRP A 187 9.60 -9.06 3.65
N GLY A 188 9.99 -10.32 3.78
CA GLY A 188 10.98 -10.83 4.71
C GLY A 188 10.37 -11.79 5.73
N VAL A 189 11.19 -12.26 6.66
CA VAL A 189 10.76 -13.19 7.70
C VAL A 189 10.06 -12.44 8.81
N GLU A 190 8.85 -12.86 9.19
CA GLU A 190 7.99 -12.17 10.15
C GLU A 190 8.67 -11.98 11.52
N GLU A 191 9.42 -12.98 12.00
CA GLU A 191 10.23 -12.86 13.21
C GLU A 191 11.17 -11.66 13.19
N GLN A 192 11.77 -11.38 12.03
CA GLN A 192 12.67 -10.23 11.88
C GLN A 192 11.94 -8.89 11.89
N TRP A 193 10.64 -8.87 11.61
CA TRP A 193 9.83 -7.65 11.70
C TRP A 193 9.39 -7.35 13.12
N LEU A 194 9.12 -8.40 13.90
CA LEU A 194 8.63 -8.29 15.27
C LEU A 194 9.76 -8.04 16.26
N GLU A 195 10.96 -8.49 15.96
CA GLU A 195 12.11 -8.34 16.84
C GLU A 195 12.92 -7.07 16.55
N ASN A 196 13.30 -6.38 17.59
CA ASN A 196 14.10 -5.15 17.53
C ASN A 196 15.61 -5.42 17.30
N THR A 197 15.95 -6.64 16.84
CA THR A 197 17.33 -7.09 16.58
C THR A 197 18.02 -6.29 15.47
N ARG A 198 17.24 -5.64 14.60
CA ARG A 198 17.72 -4.80 13.50
C ARG A 198 18.48 -3.55 13.95
N TYR A 199 18.32 -3.14 15.20
CA TYR A 199 18.85 -1.91 15.78
C TYR A 199 19.97 -2.13 16.78
N GLN A 200 20.46 -3.36 16.91
CA GLN A 200 21.57 -3.67 17.77
C GLN A 200 22.91 -3.43 17.07
N GLY A 201 23.74 -2.53 17.64
CA GLY A 201 25.07 -2.20 17.15
C GLY A 201 25.13 -1.16 16.03
N GLU A 202 26.33 -0.83 15.61
CA GLU A 202 26.56 0.01 14.42
C GLU A 202 26.08 -0.73 13.17
N ARG A 203 25.28 -0.05 12.36
CA ARG A 203 24.65 -0.64 11.20
C ARG A 203 24.84 0.23 9.98
N GLU A 204 25.48 -0.35 8.95
CA GLU A 204 25.46 0.23 7.61
C GLU A 204 24.17 -0.18 6.88
N LEU A 205 23.44 0.81 6.40
CA LEU A 205 22.31 0.56 5.49
C LEU A 205 22.88 0.26 4.11
N ASN A 206 22.75 -0.96 3.65
CA ASN A 206 23.22 -1.40 2.33
C ASN A 206 22.59 -0.58 1.17
N ASN A 207 21.43 -0.02 1.41
CA ASN A 207 20.74 0.86 0.46
C ASN A 207 19.86 1.85 1.22
N PRO A 208 20.35 3.05 1.57
CA PRO A 208 19.65 3.96 2.46
C PRO A 208 18.32 4.49 1.91
N LEU A 209 18.09 4.40 0.60
CA LEU A 209 16.81 4.82 -0.01
C LEU A 209 15.80 3.68 -0.14
N ALA A 210 16.19 2.46 0.16
CA ALA A 210 15.33 1.31 0.08
C ALA A 210 14.91 0.87 1.48
N ALA A 211 13.68 1.08 1.82
CA ALA A 211 13.10 0.72 3.11
C ALA A 211 12.77 -0.78 3.22
N VAL A 212 13.56 -1.62 2.59
CA VAL A 212 13.34 -3.06 2.64
C VAL A 212 13.36 -3.51 4.10
N GLN A 213 12.37 -4.29 4.50
CA GLN A 213 12.24 -4.78 5.86
C GLN A 213 12.17 -3.66 6.92
N MET A 214 11.42 -2.61 6.62
CA MET A 214 11.17 -1.49 7.54
C MET A 214 12.42 -0.67 7.93
N GLY A 215 13.57 -0.88 7.30
CA GLY A 215 14.83 -0.23 7.67
C GLY A 215 14.77 1.29 7.70
N LEU A 216 14.14 1.92 6.69
CA LEU A 216 14.00 3.37 6.61
C LEU A 216 12.90 3.91 7.55
N ILE A 217 11.84 3.16 7.74
CA ILE A 217 10.72 3.56 8.60
C ILE A 217 11.18 3.71 10.05
N LEU A 218 11.99 2.77 10.52
CA LEU A 218 12.45 2.75 11.91
C LEU A 218 13.65 3.67 12.17
N SER A 219 14.48 3.97 11.18
CA SER A 219 15.62 4.87 11.39
C SER A 219 15.22 6.30 11.75
N LEU A 220 13.99 6.70 11.47
CA LEU A 220 13.48 8.04 11.79
C LEU A 220 12.85 8.17 13.17
N ILE A 221 12.56 7.07 13.85
CA ILE A 221 12.02 7.12 15.23
C ILE A 221 13.11 7.47 16.25
N HIS A 222 14.37 7.37 15.86
CA HIS A 222 15.53 7.58 16.73
C HIS A 222 16.36 8.82 16.36
N ILE A 223 15.85 9.68 15.49
CA ILE A 223 16.34 11.05 15.26
C ILE A 223 15.46 12.02 16.05
#